data_e6bf5ba58f20cdfcc65dfe9eab8b7773
#
_entry.id   e6bf5ba58f20cdfcc65dfe9eab8b7773
#
_cell.length_a   1.000
_cell.length_b   1.000
_cell.length_c   1.000
_cell.angle_alpha   90.00
_cell.angle_beta   90.00
_cell.angle_gamma   90.00
#
_symmetry.space_group_name_H-M   'P 1'
#
loop_
_entity.id
_entity.type
_entity.pdbx_description
1 polymer ?
#
loop_
_entity_poly.entity_id
_entity_poly.type
_entity_poly.pdbx_seq_one_letter_code
_entity_poly.pdbx_strand_id
1 'polypeptide(L)'
;MSFIRLYHAKILTMEEDAEVFDGEVHIDGNRISYVGENNPELNKRKFTREIDCEGNLLMPGFKNAHTHSAMTFLRSYADDLPLQNWLNDRVFPMEAKLQKGDIEILSKVAVLEYLTSGITSNFDMYVDNYQHAKASVQMGFRTVFCGELNNFTGSLARTREEYETLNKGDELVSFRLGVHAEYTTSRELLEGMAELAHEYKQPVYLHLAETKKEVEECKMRYGMSPVQFLDSIGLFDYGGGGFHGVWMDETDRNICREKKVSIVTNPSSNAKLASGIADLPALKKAGIN
;
A
#
# COMPACT_ATOMS: atom_id res chain seq x y z
N MET A 1 19.47 -17.36 -16.58
CA MET A 1 19.46 -16.16 -15.73
C MET A 1 19.85 -14.98 -16.60
N SER A 2 19.15 -13.86 -16.48
CA SER A 2 19.46 -12.64 -17.24
C SER A 2 20.50 -11.83 -16.47
N PHE A 3 21.55 -11.39 -17.16
CA PHE A 3 22.55 -10.49 -16.61
C PHE A 3 22.52 -9.21 -17.43
N ILE A 4 22.01 -8.13 -16.84
CA ILE A 4 21.71 -6.88 -17.51
C ILE A 4 22.64 -5.78 -17.01
N ARG A 5 23.14 -4.96 -17.91
CA ARG A 5 23.90 -3.76 -17.60
C ARG A 5 23.11 -2.53 -18.06
N LEU A 6 22.93 -1.57 -17.16
CA LEU A 6 22.44 -0.23 -17.44
C LEU A 6 23.63 0.71 -17.28
N TYR A 7 24.08 1.34 -18.34
CA TYR A 7 25.30 2.15 -18.32
C TYR A 7 25.03 3.57 -18.87
N HIS A 8 25.99 4.47 -18.78
CA HIS A 8 25.83 5.85 -19.17
C HIS A 8 24.65 6.55 -18.44
N ALA A 9 24.50 6.28 -17.15
CA ALA A 9 23.42 6.82 -16.33
C ALA A 9 23.93 7.85 -15.34
N LYS A 10 23.09 8.82 -15.01
CA LYS A 10 23.17 9.60 -13.78
C LYS A 10 22.42 8.84 -12.69
N ILE A 11 23.10 8.38 -11.66
CA ILE A 11 22.53 7.48 -10.65
C ILE A 11 22.17 8.28 -9.40
N LEU A 12 20.92 8.10 -8.93
CA LEU A 12 20.44 8.57 -7.63
C LEU A 12 19.96 7.35 -6.83
N THR A 13 20.69 6.97 -5.79
CA THR A 13 20.37 5.78 -4.99
C THR A 13 19.19 5.98 -4.04
N MET A 14 18.82 7.20 -3.74
CA MET A 14 17.81 7.59 -2.73
C MET A 14 18.19 7.20 -1.29
N GLU A 15 19.46 6.92 -1.03
CA GLU A 15 19.99 6.82 0.32
C GLU A 15 20.08 8.21 0.96
N GLU A 16 20.13 8.28 2.28
CA GLU A 16 20.27 9.55 3.01
C GLU A 16 21.59 10.24 2.59
N ASP A 17 21.52 11.52 2.28
CA ASP A 17 22.64 12.35 1.77
C ASP A 17 23.27 11.87 0.44
N ALA A 18 22.59 11.03 -0.33
CA ALA A 18 23.10 10.56 -1.61
C ALA A 18 23.18 11.68 -2.65
N GLU A 19 24.36 11.85 -3.23
CA GLU A 19 24.59 12.71 -4.38
C GLU A 19 24.36 11.94 -5.68
N VAL A 20 23.97 12.66 -6.75
CA VAL A 20 23.87 12.08 -8.09
C VAL A 20 25.26 11.94 -8.67
N PHE A 21 25.58 10.75 -9.20
CA PHE A 21 26.86 10.46 -9.83
C PHE A 21 26.70 9.79 -11.19
N ASP A 22 27.70 9.91 -12.06
CA ASP A 22 27.74 9.19 -13.35
C ASP A 22 28.18 7.74 -13.11
N GLY A 23 27.42 6.78 -13.63
CA GLY A 23 27.72 5.38 -13.33
C GLY A 23 26.91 4.35 -14.10
N GLU A 24 26.90 3.15 -13.55
CA GLU A 24 26.21 1.99 -14.11
C GLU A 24 25.59 1.09 -13.02
N VAL A 25 24.57 0.33 -13.42
CA VAL A 25 23.91 -0.65 -12.57
C VAL A 25 23.91 -1.99 -13.27
N HIS A 26 24.34 -3.06 -12.55
CA HIS A 26 24.25 -4.42 -13.04
C HIS A 26 23.14 -5.18 -12.29
N ILE A 27 22.38 -5.96 -13.04
CA ILE A 27 21.29 -6.80 -12.51
C ILE A 27 21.62 -8.24 -12.86
N ASP A 28 21.65 -9.10 -11.84
CA ASP A 28 21.81 -10.55 -11.98
C ASP A 28 20.50 -11.24 -11.56
N GLY A 29 19.79 -11.78 -12.53
CA GLY A 29 18.45 -12.33 -12.29
C GLY A 29 17.46 -11.27 -11.81
N ASN A 30 17.07 -11.33 -10.54
CA ASN A 30 16.14 -10.41 -9.89
C ASN A 30 16.81 -9.51 -8.82
N ARG A 31 18.14 -9.43 -8.83
CA ARG A 31 18.92 -8.65 -7.85
C ARG A 31 19.83 -7.65 -8.52
N ILE A 32 19.96 -6.48 -7.92
CA ILE A 32 21.01 -5.53 -8.26
C ILE A 32 22.32 -6.11 -7.70
N SER A 33 23.29 -6.37 -8.57
CA SER A 33 24.60 -6.95 -8.21
C SER A 33 25.72 -5.91 -8.16
N TYR A 34 25.54 -4.76 -8.78
CA TYR A 34 26.45 -3.62 -8.74
C TYR A 34 25.72 -2.30 -8.94
N VAL A 35 26.15 -1.29 -8.21
CA VAL A 35 25.82 0.13 -8.43
C VAL A 35 27.11 0.92 -8.17
N GLY A 36 27.54 1.72 -9.12
CA GLY A 36 28.74 2.54 -8.96
C GLY A 36 29.24 3.13 -10.26
N GLU A 37 30.42 3.73 -10.23
CA GLU A 37 31.10 4.24 -11.41
C GLU A 37 31.42 3.12 -12.39
N ASN A 38 31.72 3.49 -13.65
CA ASN A 38 32.14 2.50 -14.65
C ASN A 38 33.32 1.65 -14.16
N ASN A 39 33.13 0.33 -14.13
CA ASN A 39 34.15 -0.62 -13.68
C ASN A 39 34.59 -1.55 -14.82
N PRO A 40 35.71 -1.26 -15.52
CA PRO A 40 36.19 -2.06 -16.65
C PRO A 40 36.40 -3.54 -16.34
N GLU A 41 36.72 -3.91 -15.09
CA GLU A 41 36.93 -5.33 -14.71
C GLU A 41 35.59 -6.07 -14.64
N LEU A 42 34.54 -5.47 -14.10
CA LEU A 42 33.20 -6.04 -14.08
C LEU A 42 32.61 -6.11 -15.48
N ASN A 43 32.97 -5.17 -16.36
CA ASN A 43 32.47 -5.09 -17.73
C ASN A 43 33.07 -6.15 -18.68
N LYS A 44 34.08 -6.91 -18.24
CA LYS A 44 34.56 -8.10 -18.95
C LYS A 44 33.57 -9.26 -18.92
N ARG A 45 32.55 -9.23 -18.02
CA ARG A 45 31.49 -10.23 -17.97
C ARG A 45 30.59 -10.11 -19.20
N LYS A 46 30.10 -11.26 -19.68
CA LYS A 46 29.17 -11.29 -20.80
C LYS A 46 27.75 -10.96 -20.29
N PHE A 47 27.26 -9.78 -20.62
CA PHE A 47 25.86 -9.40 -20.34
C PHE A 47 24.92 -10.04 -21.37
N THR A 48 23.73 -10.43 -20.93
CA THR A 48 22.64 -10.88 -21.81
C THR A 48 21.95 -9.70 -22.49
N ARG A 49 22.00 -8.54 -21.85
CA ARG A 49 21.47 -7.27 -22.38
C ARG A 49 22.26 -6.10 -21.81
N GLU A 50 22.58 -5.16 -22.67
CA GLU A 50 23.13 -3.84 -22.28
C GLU A 50 22.18 -2.74 -22.72
N ILE A 51 21.95 -1.77 -21.87
CA ILE A 51 21.07 -0.61 -22.10
C ILE A 51 21.89 0.64 -21.87
N ASP A 52 22.07 1.43 -22.92
CA ASP A 52 22.63 2.78 -22.78
C ASP A 52 21.54 3.71 -22.25
N CYS A 53 21.77 4.30 -21.10
CA CYS A 53 20.86 5.24 -20.47
C CYS A 53 21.01 6.67 -21.03
N GLU A 54 21.95 6.90 -21.97
CA GLU A 54 22.11 8.19 -22.68
C GLU A 54 22.22 9.41 -21.74
N GLY A 55 22.79 9.23 -20.55
CA GLY A 55 22.91 10.27 -19.53
C GLY A 55 21.61 10.58 -18.76
N ASN A 56 20.55 9.80 -18.98
CA ASN A 56 19.31 9.93 -18.22
C ASN A 56 19.49 9.53 -16.76
N LEU A 57 18.60 10.03 -15.90
CA LEU A 57 18.58 9.69 -14.48
C LEU A 57 18.07 8.26 -14.27
N LEU A 58 18.84 7.45 -13.56
CA LEU A 58 18.48 6.13 -13.10
C LEU A 58 18.31 6.16 -11.57
N MET A 59 17.13 5.80 -11.11
CA MET A 59 16.76 5.82 -9.70
C MET A 59 15.86 4.62 -9.36
N PRO A 60 15.70 4.26 -8.06
CA PRO A 60 14.71 3.27 -7.65
C PRO A 60 13.30 3.64 -8.12
N GLY A 61 12.54 2.63 -8.57
CA GLY A 61 11.15 2.86 -8.97
C GLY A 61 10.29 3.33 -7.80
N PHE A 62 9.27 4.12 -8.09
CA PHE A 62 8.30 4.59 -7.10
C PHE A 62 7.53 3.42 -6.48
N LYS A 63 7.06 3.62 -5.26
CA LYS A 63 6.20 2.70 -4.53
C LYS A 63 4.88 3.38 -4.24
N ASN A 64 3.77 2.76 -4.70
CA ASN A 64 2.43 3.22 -4.34
C ASN A 64 2.05 2.60 -3.00
N ALA A 65 2.05 3.40 -1.94
CA ALA A 65 1.89 2.91 -0.58
C ALA A 65 0.41 2.66 -0.17
N HIS A 66 -0.56 3.00 -1.00
CA HIS A 66 -1.97 2.66 -0.82
C HIS A 66 -2.75 2.78 -2.12
N THR A 67 -3.49 1.74 -2.46
CA THR A 67 -4.31 1.71 -3.68
C THR A 67 -5.37 0.60 -3.61
N HIS A 68 -6.34 0.68 -4.52
CA HIS A 68 -7.38 -0.32 -4.80
C HIS A 68 -7.31 -0.66 -6.31
N SER A 69 -6.30 -1.43 -6.71
CA SER A 69 -5.90 -1.56 -8.11
C SER A 69 -7.02 -2.01 -9.05
N ALA A 70 -7.82 -3.01 -8.65
CA ALA A 70 -8.88 -3.50 -9.52
C ALA A 70 -10.06 -2.53 -9.69
N MET A 71 -10.10 -1.39 -8.99
CA MET A 71 -11.10 -0.34 -9.21
C MET A 71 -10.92 0.46 -10.51
N THR A 72 -10.03 0.06 -11.40
CA THR A 72 -9.84 0.70 -12.71
C THR A 72 -11.12 0.81 -13.54
N PHE A 73 -12.07 -0.10 -13.36
CA PHE A 73 -13.39 -0.06 -14.03
C PHE A 73 -14.31 1.08 -13.57
N LEU A 74 -14.00 1.70 -12.43
CA LEU A 74 -14.74 2.85 -11.88
C LEU A 74 -14.15 4.20 -12.27
N ARG A 75 -13.13 4.22 -13.12
CA ARG A 75 -12.50 5.45 -13.57
C ARG A 75 -13.51 6.39 -14.23
N SER A 76 -13.56 7.64 -13.76
CA SER A 76 -14.51 8.66 -14.21
C SER A 76 -15.99 8.29 -14.10
N TYR A 77 -16.31 7.22 -13.34
CA TYR A 77 -17.70 6.79 -13.16
C TYR A 77 -18.48 7.62 -12.13
N ALA A 78 -17.78 8.11 -11.11
CA ALA A 78 -18.41 8.79 -9.98
C ALA A 78 -17.47 9.89 -9.44
N ASP A 79 -17.48 11.02 -10.11
CA ASP A 79 -16.76 12.22 -9.66
C ASP A 79 -17.67 13.13 -8.82
N ASP A 80 -17.08 14.03 -8.03
CA ASP A 80 -17.76 15.08 -7.26
C ASP A 80 -18.77 14.59 -6.21
N LEU A 81 -18.48 13.45 -5.56
CA LEU A 81 -19.29 12.92 -4.48
C LEU A 81 -18.49 12.82 -3.17
N PRO A 82 -19.08 13.17 -2.01
CA PRO A 82 -18.49 12.84 -0.72
C PRO A 82 -18.32 11.32 -0.56
N LEU A 83 -17.31 10.90 0.22
CA LEU A 83 -16.90 9.51 0.39
C LEU A 83 -18.08 8.55 0.62
N GLN A 84 -18.98 8.84 1.56
CA GLN A 84 -20.08 7.94 1.92
C GLN A 84 -21.08 7.75 0.77
N ASN A 85 -21.40 8.82 0.05
CA ASN A 85 -22.27 8.76 -1.13
C ASN A 85 -21.54 8.03 -2.27
N TRP A 86 -20.25 8.31 -2.45
CA TRP A 86 -19.45 7.63 -3.46
C TRP A 86 -19.41 6.11 -3.21
N LEU A 87 -19.16 5.66 -2.00
CA LEU A 87 -19.16 4.24 -1.64
C LEU A 87 -20.54 3.60 -1.82
N ASN A 88 -21.58 4.13 -1.13
CA ASN A 88 -22.87 3.46 -1.03
C ASN A 88 -23.70 3.56 -2.32
N ASP A 89 -23.66 4.71 -3.02
CA ASP A 89 -24.52 4.96 -4.17
C ASP A 89 -23.87 4.54 -5.49
N ARG A 90 -22.54 4.37 -5.52
CA ARG A 90 -21.79 4.13 -6.77
C ARG A 90 -20.88 2.91 -6.70
N VAL A 91 -19.95 2.85 -5.75
CA VAL A 91 -18.91 1.81 -5.73
C VAL A 91 -19.50 0.45 -5.42
N PHE A 92 -20.09 0.27 -4.25
CA PHE A 92 -20.60 -1.03 -3.81
C PHE A 92 -21.63 -1.64 -4.77
N PRO A 93 -22.60 -0.87 -5.36
CA PRO A 93 -23.51 -1.43 -6.36
C PRO A 93 -22.84 -1.90 -7.64
N MET A 94 -21.69 -1.34 -7.99
CA MET A 94 -20.91 -1.78 -9.16
C MET A 94 -20.00 -2.96 -8.83
N GLU A 95 -19.35 -2.95 -7.67
CA GLU A 95 -18.55 -4.07 -7.19
C GLU A 95 -19.36 -5.36 -7.06
N ALA A 96 -20.62 -5.26 -6.62
CA ALA A 96 -21.54 -6.38 -6.54
C ALA A 96 -21.84 -7.06 -7.90
N LYS A 97 -21.48 -6.43 -9.03
CA LYS A 97 -21.64 -6.98 -10.38
C LYS A 97 -20.37 -7.67 -10.89
N LEU A 98 -19.25 -7.55 -10.21
CA LEU A 98 -18.01 -8.19 -10.59
C LEU A 98 -18.17 -9.70 -10.62
N GLN A 99 -17.59 -10.32 -11.66
CA GLN A 99 -17.64 -11.75 -11.87
C GLN A 99 -16.24 -12.38 -11.69
N LYS A 100 -16.23 -13.69 -11.61
CA LYS A 100 -14.98 -14.45 -11.52
C LYS A 100 -14.06 -14.12 -12.71
N GLY A 101 -12.85 -13.68 -12.43
CA GLY A 101 -11.85 -13.30 -13.43
C GLY A 101 -11.75 -11.80 -13.70
N ASP A 102 -12.76 -11.00 -13.32
CA ASP A 102 -12.72 -9.54 -13.54
C ASP A 102 -11.58 -8.89 -12.75
N ILE A 103 -11.40 -9.28 -11.49
CA ILE A 103 -10.32 -8.75 -10.63
C ILE A 103 -8.95 -8.99 -11.25
N GLU A 104 -8.70 -10.17 -11.82
CA GLU A 104 -7.43 -10.47 -12.50
C GLU A 104 -7.18 -9.52 -13.68
N ILE A 105 -8.20 -9.30 -14.52
CA ILE A 105 -8.07 -8.44 -15.71
C ILE A 105 -7.89 -6.97 -15.31
N LEU A 106 -8.73 -6.49 -14.38
CA LEU A 106 -8.70 -5.10 -13.91
C LEU A 106 -7.39 -4.76 -13.20
N SER A 107 -6.86 -5.70 -12.40
CA SER A 107 -5.55 -5.56 -11.77
C SER A 107 -4.42 -5.47 -12.80
N LYS A 108 -4.48 -6.23 -13.91
CA LYS A 108 -3.49 -6.10 -15.00
C LYS A 108 -3.50 -4.72 -15.64
N VAL A 109 -4.68 -4.12 -15.81
CA VAL A 109 -4.79 -2.73 -16.30
C VAL A 109 -4.10 -1.77 -15.34
N ALA A 110 -4.33 -1.89 -14.04
CA ALA A 110 -3.65 -1.07 -13.03
C ALA A 110 -2.12 -1.25 -13.08
N VAL A 111 -1.64 -2.50 -13.17
CA VAL A 111 -0.19 -2.76 -13.26
C VAL A 111 0.44 -2.12 -14.49
N LEU A 112 -0.23 -2.11 -15.64
CA LEU A 112 0.26 -1.39 -16.83
C LEU A 112 0.40 0.11 -16.56
N GLU A 113 -0.55 0.72 -15.88
CA GLU A 113 -0.48 2.13 -15.50
C GLU A 113 0.64 2.41 -14.48
N TYR A 114 0.82 1.53 -13.49
CA TYR A 114 1.92 1.66 -12.54
C TYR A 114 3.27 1.62 -13.26
N LEU A 115 3.51 0.63 -14.10
CA LEU A 115 4.78 0.48 -14.82
C LEU A 115 5.07 1.67 -15.75
N THR A 116 4.06 2.16 -16.47
CA THR A 116 4.21 3.33 -17.34
C THR A 116 4.39 4.64 -16.59
N SER A 117 4.03 4.67 -15.31
CA SER A 117 4.23 5.81 -14.39
C SER A 117 5.49 5.69 -13.53
N GLY A 118 6.34 4.65 -13.76
CA GLY A 118 7.56 4.42 -12.99
C GLY A 118 7.33 3.82 -11.60
N ILE A 119 6.13 3.30 -11.32
CA ILE A 119 5.81 2.60 -10.07
C ILE A 119 6.16 1.14 -10.24
N THR A 120 6.97 0.58 -9.34
CA THR A 120 7.48 -0.80 -9.40
C THR A 120 6.95 -1.71 -8.31
N SER A 121 6.21 -1.17 -7.38
CA SER A 121 5.50 -1.94 -6.35
C SER A 121 4.34 -1.14 -5.78
N ASN A 122 3.33 -1.85 -5.26
CA ASN A 122 2.19 -1.24 -4.58
C ASN A 122 1.87 -1.94 -3.25
N PHE A 123 1.10 -1.23 -2.42
CA PHE A 123 0.43 -1.75 -1.23
C PHE A 123 -1.08 -1.67 -1.49
N ASP A 124 -1.70 -2.81 -1.73
CA ASP A 124 -3.04 -2.91 -2.31
C ASP A 124 -4.05 -3.49 -1.31
N MET A 125 -5.17 -2.81 -1.16
CA MET A 125 -6.28 -3.26 -0.34
C MET A 125 -7.50 -3.42 -1.25
N TYR A 126 -7.87 -4.64 -1.59
CA TYR A 126 -9.07 -4.90 -2.39
C TYR A 126 -9.59 -6.34 -2.23
N VAL A 127 -10.78 -6.58 -2.75
CA VAL A 127 -11.43 -7.91 -2.74
C VAL A 127 -10.66 -8.93 -3.61
N ASP A 128 -10.75 -10.21 -3.25
CA ASP A 128 -10.19 -11.34 -3.98
C ASP A 128 -8.67 -11.24 -4.26
N ASN A 129 -7.90 -11.22 -3.18
CA ASN A 129 -6.44 -11.14 -3.24
C ASN A 129 -5.80 -12.27 -4.07
N TYR A 130 -6.43 -13.43 -4.22
CA TYR A 130 -5.87 -14.53 -5.03
C TYR A 130 -5.88 -14.22 -6.52
N GLN A 131 -6.98 -13.65 -7.06
CA GLN A 131 -7.02 -13.24 -8.46
C GLN A 131 -6.04 -12.09 -8.74
N HIS A 132 -5.96 -11.15 -7.81
CA HIS A 132 -5.01 -10.05 -7.92
C HIS A 132 -3.56 -10.56 -7.84
N ALA A 133 -3.22 -11.47 -6.91
CA ALA A 133 -1.89 -12.09 -6.82
C ALA A 133 -1.49 -12.78 -8.13
N LYS A 134 -2.43 -13.51 -8.74
CA LYS A 134 -2.23 -14.13 -10.05
C LYS A 134 -1.90 -13.09 -11.13
N ALA A 135 -2.60 -11.95 -11.16
CA ALA A 135 -2.30 -10.85 -12.07
C ALA A 135 -0.90 -10.28 -11.85
N SER A 136 -0.54 -10.00 -10.59
CA SER A 136 0.76 -9.46 -10.21
C SER A 136 1.91 -10.38 -10.65
N VAL A 137 1.81 -11.68 -10.36
CA VAL A 137 2.83 -12.67 -10.76
C VAL A 137 2.95 -12.78 -12.29
N GLN A 138 1.82 -12.85 -13.01
CA GLN A 138 1.84 -12.91 -14.48
C GLN A 138 2.44 -11.67 -15.14
N MET A 139 2.26 -10.51 -14.51
CA MET A 139 2.81 -9.24 -14.99
C MET A 139 4.24 -8.97 -14.51
N GLY A 140 4.79 -9.81 -13.63
CA GLY A 140 6.11 -9.60 -13.03
C GLY A 140 6.15 -8.38 -12.10
N PHE A 141 5.02 -8.02 -11.49
CA PHE A 141 4.86 -6.83 -10.66
C PHE A 141 4.81 -7.19 -9.18
N ARG A 142 5.43 -6.38 -8.35
CA ARG A 142 5.51 -6.62 -6.90
C ARG A 142 4.33 -5.98 -6.17
N THR A 143 3.51 -6.81 -5.49
CA THR A 143 2.35 -6.35 -4.71
C THR A 143 2.43 -6.84 -3.26
N VAL A 144 2.26 -5.92 -2.33
CA VAL A 144 1.95 -6.22 -0.93
C VAL A 144 0.45 -6.08 -0.77
N PHE A 145 -0.25 -7.18 -0.49
CA PHE A 145 -1.68 -7.15 -0.21
C PHE A 145 -1.95 -6.74 1.22
N CYS A 146 -3.00 -5.97 1.42
CA CYS A 146 -3.55 -5.63 2.72
C CYS A 146 -4.90 -6.32 2.89
N GLY A 147 -5.13 -6.96 4.02
CA GLY A 147 -6.46 -7.44 4.38
C GLY A 147 -7.47 -6.29 4.40
N GLU A 148 -8.71 -6.59 4.01
CA GLU A 148 -9.81 -5.61 4.03
C GLU A 148 -11.02 -6.11 4.83
N LEU A 149 -10.76 -6.85 5.91
CA LEU A 149 -11.83 -7.40 6.76
C LEU A 149 -12.84 -6.31 7.15
N ASN A 150 -14.12 -6.60 6.95
CA ASN A 150 -15.24 -5.72 7.31
C ASN A 150 -16.50 -6.56 7.56
N ASN A 151 -17.61 -5.91 7.94
CA ASN A 151 -18.89 -6.58 8.24
C ASN A 151 -19.60 -7.22 7.03
N PHE A 152 -19.17 -6.88 5.82
CA PHE A 152 -19.86 -7.26 4.58
C PHE A 152 -19.11 -8.34 3.81
N THR A 153 -17.79 -8.31 3.85
CA THR A 153 -16.91 -9.18 3.09
C THR A 153 -15.77 -9.70 3.95
N GLY A 154 -15.34 -10.93 3.67
CA GLY A 154 -14.24 -11.56 4.40
C GLY A 154 -14.65 -12.20 5.73
N SER A 155 -13.66 -12.72 6.42
CA SER A 155 -13.75 -13.26 7.77
C SER A 155 -12.35 -13.39 8.36
N LEU A 156 -12.23 -13.50 9.69
CA LEU A 156 -10.95 -13.77 10.35
C LEU A 156 -10.29 -15.06 9.84
N ALA A 157 -11.09 -16.10 9.57
CA ALA A 157 -10.59 -17.35 9.02
C ALA A 157 -9.99 -17.17 7.61
N ARG A 158 -10.66 -16.40 6.74
CA ARG A 158 -10.15 -16.06 5.41
C ARG A 158 -8.88 -15.20 5.50
N THR A 159 -8.85 -14.20 6.36
CA THR A 159 -7.65 -13.37 6.57
C THR A 159 -6.45 -14.21 7.00
N ARG A 160 -6.67 -15.19 7.89
CA ARG A 160 -5.64 -16.16 8.29
C ARG A 160 -5.15 -16.98 7.10
N GLU A 161 -6.07 -17.55 6.32
CA GLU A 161 -5.76 -18.34 5.13
C GLU A 161 -4.94 -17.54 4.12
N GLU A 162 -5.36 -16.31 3.80
CA GLU A 162 -4.66 -15.41 2.88
C GLU A 162 -3.25 -15.06 3.41
N TYR A 163 -3.11 -14.74 4.70
CA TYR A 163 -1.82 -14.48 5.32
C TYR A 163 -0.87 -15.67 5.21
N GLU A 164 -1.34 -16.87 5.52
CA GLU A 164 -0.52 -18.08 5.48
C GLU A 164 -0.19 -18.56 4.06
N THR A 165 -1.08 -18.34 3.11
CA THR A 165 -0.93 -18.81 1.72
C THR A 165 -0.11 -17.83 0.90
N LEU A 166 -0.46 -16.54 0.89
CA LEU A 166 0.19 -15.55 0.04
C LEU A 166 1.63 -15.25 0.47
N ASN A 167 1.92 -15.30 1.77
CA ASN A 167 3.29 -15.13 2.28
C ASN A 167 4.22 -16.33 2.05
N LYS A 168 3.69 -17.48 1.63
CA LYS A 168 4.47 -18.68 1.27
C LYS A 168 4.49 -18.93 -0.24
N GLY A 169 3.80 -18.09 -1.01
CA GLY A 169 3.64 -18.22 -2.45
C GLY A 169 4.82 -17.66 -3.26
N ASP A 170 4.51 -16.90 -4.30
CA ASP A 170 5.50 -16.27 -5.17
C ASP A 170 6.20 -15.09 -4.47
N GLU A 171 7.51 -14.91 -4.73
CA GLU A 171 8.31 -13.83 -4.12
C GLU A 171 7.88 -12.40 -4.53
N LEU A 172 7.05 -12.26 -5.56
CA LEU A 172 6.48 -11.00 -5.99
C LEU A 172 5.29 -10.56 -5.13
N VAL A 173 4.72 -11.45 -4.34
CA VAL A 173 3.53 -11.15 -3.54
C VAL A 173 3.78 -11.38 -2.05
N SER A 174 3.14 -10.57 -1.24
CA SER A 174 3.08 -10.77 0.20
C SER A 174 1.77 -10.20 0.74
N PHE A 175 1.38 -10.61 1.94
CA PHE A 175 0.14 -10.19 2.59
C PHE A 175 0.41 -9.62 3.97
N ARG A 176 -0.32 -8.57 4.33
CA ARG A 176 -0.33 -7.95 5.65
C ARG A 176 -1.73 -7.98 6.24
N LEU A 177 -1.81 -8.14 7.55
CA LEU A 177 -3.08 -8.07 8.26
C LEU A 177 -3.71 -6.69 8.07
N GLY A 178 -5.02 -6.65 7.87
CA GLY A 178 -5.73 -5.40 7.70
C GLY A 178 -7.23 -5.52 7.86
N VAL A 179 -7.84 -4.42 8.20
CA VAL A 179 -9.29 -4.22 8.21
C VAL A 179 -9.61 -3.03 7.31
N HIS A 180 -10.80 -2.98 6.74
CA HIS A 180 -11.15 -1.87 5.85
C HIS A 180 -11.09 -0.52 6.60
N ALA A 181 -11.91 -0.34 7.63
CA ALA A 181 -11.94 0.84 8.48
C ALA A 181 -12.66 0.52 9.79
N GLU A 182 -12.50 1.38 10.81
CA GLU A 182 -13.21 1.22 12.09
C GLU A 182 -14.73 1.22 11.91
N TYR A 183 -15.27 2.15 11.10
CA TYR A 183 -16.72 2.34 10.91
C TYR A 183 -17.39 1.25 10.04
N THR A 184 -16.64 0.43 9.34
CA THR A 184 -17.14 -0.68 8.52
C THR A 184 -16.96 -2.05 9.19
N THR A 185 -16.32 -2.09 10.36
CA THR A 185 -15.92 -3.34 11.00
C THR A 185 -16.45 -3.37 12.43
N SER A 186 -17.17 -4.42 12.80
CA SER A 186 -17.70 -4.55 14.16
C SER A 186 -16.58 -4.68 15.19
N ARG A 187 -16.89 -4.34 16.43
CA ARG A 187 -15.95 -4.43 17.54
C ARG A 187 -15.37 -5.84 17.68
N GLU A 188 -16.22 -6.87 17.56
CA GLU A 188 -15.82 -8.27 17.67
C GLU A 188 -14.81 -8.67 16.58
N LEU A 189 -14.99 -8.16 15.35
CA LEU A 189 -14.03 -8.40 14.26
C LEU A 189 -12.73 -7.62 14.46
N LEU A 190 -12.79 -6.41 15.00
CA LEU A 190 -11.61 -5.60 15.32
C LEU A 190 -10.80 -6.25 16.47
N GLU A 191 -11.46 -6.71 17.52
CA GLU A 191 -10.83 -7.46 18.62
C GLU A 191 -10.23 -8.78 18.10
N GLY A 192 -10.94 -9.53 17.26
CA GLY A 192 -10.42 -10.74 16.62
C GLY A 192 -9.23 -10.47 15.69
N MET A 193 -9.19 -9.32 15.01
CA MET A 193 -8.00 -8.91 14.24
C MET A 193 -6.83 -8.56 15.15
N ALA A 194 -7.07 -7.93 16.29
CA ALA A 194 -6.03 -7.69 17.30
C ALA A 194 -5.47 -9.03 17.84
N GLU A 195 -6.31 -10.03 18.08
CA GLU A 195 -5.86 -11.37 18.46
C GLU A 195 -4.98 -12.01 17.37
N LEU A 196 -5.35 -11.90 16.09
CA LEU A 196 -4.50 -12.36 14.98
C LEU A 196 -3.17 -11.62 14.92
N ALA A 197 -3.18 -10.30 15.13
CA ALA A 197 -1.97 -9.48 15.18
C ALA A 197 -1.04 -9.94 16.30
N HIS A 198 -1.57 -10.29 17.46
CA HIS A 198 -0.81 -10.83 18.60
C HIS A 198 -0.28 -12.23 18.30
N GLU A 199 -1.08 -13.11 17.69
CA GLU A 199 -0.67 -14.48 17.33
C GLU A 199 0.51 -14.47 16.35
N TYR A 200 0.41 -13.67 15.27
CA TYR A 200 1.45 -13.59 14.25
C TYR A 200 2.56 -12.57 14.56
N LYS A 201 2.38 -11.73 15.59
CA LYS A 201 3.26 -10.59 15.91
C LYS A 201 3.46 -9.68 14.71
N GLN A 202 2.36 -9.30 14.06
CA GLN A 202 2.35 -8.54 12.83
C GLN A 202 1.57 -7.23 12.97
N PRO A 203 2.01 -6.19 12.24
CA PRO A 203 1.29 -4.91 12.17
C PRO A 203 -0.04 -5.07 11.43
N VAL A 204 -1.00 -4.18 11.76
CA VAL A 204 -2.31 -4.09 11.10
C VAL A 204 -2.44 -2.76 10.37
N TYR A 205 -3.10 -2.79 9.20
CA TYR A 205 -3.29 -1.63 8.31
C TYR A 205 -4.77 -1.39 8.04
N LEU A 206 -5.17 -0.11 7.90
CA LEU A 206 -6.57 0.26 7.66
C LEU A 206 -6.72 1.71 7.18
N HIS A 207 -7.90 2.06 6.62
CA HIS A 207 -8.26 3.46 6.48
C HIS A 207 -8.50 4.06 7.87
N LEU A 208 -7.87 5.18 8.14
CA LEU A 208 -7.78 5.70 9.50
C LEU A 208 -7.97 7.21 9.54
N ALA A 209 -8.98 7.66 10.29
CA ALA A 209 -9.27 9.08 10.49
C ALA A 209 -9.36 9.88 9.19
N GLU A 210 -9.96 9.28 8.16
CA GLU A 210 -10.09 9.88 6.84
C GLU A 210 -11.05 11.04 6.82
N THR A 211 -12.24 10.86 7.43
CA THR A 211 -13.29 11.88 7.42
C THR A 211 -13.63 12.36 8.83
N LYS A 212 -14.10 13.61 8.91
CA LYS A 212 -14.60 14.18 10.16
C LYS A 212 -15.75 13.35 10.74
N LYS A 213 -16.63 12.86 9.86
CA LYS A 213 -17.77 12.01 10.23
C LYS A 213 -17.32 10.72 10.90
N GLU A 214 -16.33 10.03 10.36
CA GLU A 214 -15.74 8.82 10.96
C GLU A 214 -15.29 9.08 12.39
N VAL A 215 -14.52 10.15 12.61
CA VAL A 215 -14.02 10.50 13.95
C VAL A 215 -15.14 10.87 14.92
N GLU A 216 -16.12 11.67 14.48
CA GLU A 216 -17.26 12.06 15.31
C GLU A 216 -18.14 10.87 15.67
N GLU A 217 -18.44 9.99 14.74
CA GLU A 217 -19.22 8.78 14.98
C GLU A 217 -18.50 7.77 15.89
N CYS A 218 -17.19 7.60 15.73
CA CYS A 218 -16.39 6.77 16.65
C CYS A 218 -16.41 7.35 18.08
N LYS A 219 -16.26 8.66 18.22
CA LYS A 219 -16.40 9.34 19.53
C LYS A 219 -17.79 9.16 20.13
N MET A 220 -18.84 9.14 19.34
CA MET A 220 -20.20 8.87 19.83
C MET A 220 -20.36 7.40 20.29
N ARG A 221 -19.77 6.43 19.58
CA ARG A 221 -19.84 4.99 19.92
C ARG A 221 -19.02 4.63 21.15
N TYR A 222 -17.80 5.12 21.21
CA TYR A 222 -16.77 4.63 22.14
C TYR A 222 -16.20 5.70 23.08
N GLY A 223 -16.58 6.98 22.92
CA GLY A 223 -15.99 8.09 23.67
C GLY A 223 -14.54 8.44 23.26
N MET A 224 -14.04 7.85 22.19
CA MET A 224 -12.65 7.91 21.73
C MET A 224 -12.58 8.13 20.22
N SER A 225 -11.46 8.69 19.73
CA SER A 225 -11.17 8.71 18.29
C SER A 225 -10.92 7.29 17.75
N PRO A 226 -10.95 7.07 16.42
CA PRO A 226 -10.59 5.77 15.85
C PRO A 226 -9.22 5.28 16.30
N VAL A 227 -8.21 6.15 16.32
CA VAL A 227 -6.85 5.79 16.76
C VAL A 227 -6.84 5.32 18.22
N GLN A 228 -7.46 6.11 19.10
CA GLN A 228 -7.53 5.80 20.54
C GLN A 228 -8.31 4.51 20.81
N PHE A 229 -9.42 4.29 20.12
CA PHE A 229 -10.22 3.10 20.28
C PHE A 229 -9.45 1.86 19.82
N LEU A 230 -8.83 1.89 18.64
CA LEU A 230 -8.06 0.77 18.08
C LEU A 230 -6.82 0.44 18.92
N ASP A 231 -6.15 1.46 19.48
CA ASP A 231 -5.08 1.25 20.44
C ASP A 231 -5.59 0.58 21.75
N SER A 232 -6.76 1.01 22.23
CA SER A 232 -7.34 0.49 23.47
C SER A 232 -7.66 -1.01 23.42
N ILE A 233 -7.88 -1.56 22.23
CA ILE A 233 -8.10 -3.00 22.01
C ILE A 233 -6.82 -3.74 21.59
N GLY A 234 -5.66 -3.08 21.62
CA GLY A 234 -4.36 -3.68 21.32
C GLY A 234 -4.08 -3.90 19.84
N LEU A 235 -4.85 -3.30 18.92
CA LEU A 235 -4.67 -3.49 17.47
C LEU A 235 -3.30 -3.03 16.98
N PHE A 236 -2.72 -2.01 17.63
CA PHE A 236 -1.44 -1.42 17.25
C PHE A 236 -0.24 -1.91 18.08
N ASP A 237 -0.38 -2.94 18.89
CA ASP A 237 0.71 -3.42 19.76
C ASP A 237 1.94 -3.90 18.99
N TYR A 238 1.78 -4.29 17.73
CA TYR A 238 2.87 -4.65 16.83
C TYR A 238 3.10 -3.61 15.71
N GLY A 239 2.68 -2.37 15.93
CA GLY A 239 2.75 -1.32 14.92
C GLY A 239 1.61 -1.39 13.92
N GLY A 240 1.75 -0.69 12.81
CA GLY A 240 0.72 -0.69 11.77
C GLY A 240 0.85 0.44 10.79
N GLY A 241 -0.24 0.68 10.06
CA GLY A 241 -0.37 1.82 9.18
C GLY A 241 -1.81 2.28 9.03
N GLY A 242 -1.98 3.59 9.03
CA GLY A 242 -3.23 4.25 8.72
C GLY A 242 -3.17 4.94 7.36
N PHE A 243 -4.14 4.67 6.49
CA PHE A 243 -4.29 5.39 5.24
C PHE A 243 -5.11 6.66 5.50
N HIS A 244 -4.77 7.74 4.81
CA HIS A 244 -5.34 9.09 4.88
C HIS A 244 -4.84 9.95 6.06
N GLY A 245 -5.15 9.62 7.33
CA GLY A 245 -4.70 10.35 8.52
C GLY A 245 -5.08 11.84 8.53
N VAL A 246 -6.29 12.19 8.04
CA VAL A 246 -6.70 13.58 7.84
C VAL A 246 -7.13 14.24 9.15
N TRP A 247 -7.95 13.53 9.95
CA TRP A 247 -8.63 14.08 11.14
C TRP A 247 -8.04 13.53 12.44
N MET A 248 -6.72 13.69 12.61
CA MET A 248 -5.97 13.23 13.79
C MET A 248 -5.67 14.40 14.74
N ASP A 249 -6.01 14.23 16.01
CA ASP A 249 -5.61 15.17 17.06
C ASP A 249 -4.19 14.88 17.60
N GLU A 250 -3.76 15.64 18.62
CA GLU A 250 -2.43 15.47 19.22
C GLU A 250 -2.29 14.12 19.94
N THR A 251 -3.35 13.64 20.60
CA THR A 251 -3.36 12.35 21.28
C THR A 251 -3.19 11.22 20.27
N ASP A 252 -3.90 11.29 19.14
CA ASP A 252 -3.80 10.31 18.05
C ASP A 252 -2.37 10.23 17.49
N ARG A 253 -1.76 11.39 17.24
CA ARG A 253 -0.37 11.46 16.77
C ARG A 253 0.62 10.89 17.79
N ASN A 254 0.42 11.13 19.08
CA ASN A 254 1.26 10.55 20.13
C ASN A 254 1.16 9.02 20.15
N ILE A 255 -0.04 8.46 20.08
CA ILE A 255 -0.26 7.00 19.98
C ILE A 255 0.45 6.44 18.74
N CYS A 256 0.23 7.03 17.55
CA CYS A 256 0.88 6.57 16.33
C CYS A 256 2.40 6.56 16.44
N ARG A 257 3.00 7.58 17.03
CA ARG A 257 4.45 7.62 17.28
C ARG A 257 4.90 6.51 18.22
N GLU A 258 4.24 6.35 19.36
CA GLU A 258 4.61 5.38 20.40
C GLU A 258 4.43 3.94 19.93
N LYS A 259 3.36 3.68 19.22
CA LYS A 259 3.03 2.35 18.67
C LYS A 259 3.68 2.10 17.29
N LYS A 260 4.44 3.04 16.74
CA LYS A 260 5.07 2.94 15.42
C LYS A 260 4.05 2.68 14.30
N VAL A 261 2.93 3.39 14.34
CA VAL A 261 1.95 3.40 13.27
C VAL A 261 2.35 4.46 12.24
N SER A 262 2.61 4.03 11.02
CA SER A 262 2.91 4.92 9.90
C SER A 262 1.64 5.50 9.31
N ILE A 263 1.70 6.72 8.75
CA ILE A 263 0.58 7.33 8.06
C ILE A 263 0.89 7.50 6.59
N VAL A 264 0.05 6.92 5.76
CA VAL A 264 0.09 7.08 4.30
C VAL A 264 -0.97 8.10 3.90
N THR A 265 -0.53 9.29 3.53
CA THR A 265 -1.47 10.32 3.05
C THR A 265 -1.83 10.11 1.58
N ASN A 266 -3.07 10.41 1.23
CA ASN A 266 -3.63 10.24 -0.12
C ASN A 266 -4.21 11.57 -0.63
N PRO A 267 -3.37 12.59 -0.96
CA PRO A 267 -3.84 13.95 -1.19
C PRO A 267 -4.89 14.07 -2.30
N SER A 268 -4.70 13.38 -3.41
CA SER A 268 -5.64 13.39 -4.54
C SER A 268 -6.99 12.77 -4.20
N SER A 269 -6.96 11.62 -3.49
CA SER A 269 -8.18 10.95 -3.00
C SER A 269 -8.91 11.83 -1.97
N ASN A 270 -8.18 12.36 -0.99
CA ASN A 270 -8.74 13.23 0.03
C ASN A 270 -9.43 14.47 -0.56
N ALA A 271 -8.82 15.07 -1.58
CA ALA A 271 -9.39 16.23 -2.29
C ALA A 271 -10.62 15.83 -3.11
N LYS A 272 -10.54 14.72 -3.87
CA LYS A 272 -11.65 14.23 -4.70
C LYS A 272 -12.89 13.88 -3.89
N LEU A 273 -12.71 13.24 -2.74
CA LEU A 273 -13.79 12.73 -1.89
C LEU A 273 -14.20 13.73 -0.76
N ALA A 274 -13.64 14.93 -0.80
CA ALA A 274 -13.86 15.97 0.20
C ALA A 274 -13.56 15.52 1.64
N SER A 275 -12.64 14.57 1.82
CA SER A 275 -12.22 14.06 3.14
C SER A 275 -11.48 15.12 3.95
N GLY A 276 -10.74 16.03 3.29
CA GLY A 276 -9.97 17.11 3.90
C GLY A 276 -8.50 17.11 3.49
N ILE A 277 -7.68 17.82 4.25
CA ILE A 277 -6.22 17.91 4.02
C ILE A 277 -5.50 17.45 5.28
N ALA A 278 -4.66 16.43 5.16
CA ALA A 278 -3.85 15.94 6.28
C ALA A 278 -2.80 16.98 6.70
N ASP A 279 -2.63 17.17 8.00
CA ASP A 279 -1.62 18.08 8.56
C ASP A 279 -0.23 17.42 8.56
N LEU A 280 0.40 17.38 7.37
CA LEU A 280 1.72 16.79 7.18
C LEU A 280 2.81 17.44 8.07
N PRO A 281 2.83 18.77 8.24
CA PRO A 281 3.76 19.41 9.18
C PRO A 281 3.62 18.87 10.61
N ALA A 282 2.38 18.69 11.10
CA ALA A 282 2.16 18.15 12.44
C ALA A 282 2.56 16.67 12.55
N LEU A 283 2.28 15.85 11.53
CA LEU A 283 2.72 14.45 11.48
C LEU A 283 4.26 14.36 11.51
N LYS A 284 4.93 15.13 10.66
CA LYS A 284 6.40 15.19 10.63
C LYS A 284 6.99 15.67 11.95
N LYS A 285 6.43 16.74 12.54
CA LYS A 285 6.86 17.26 13.85
C LYS A 285 6.68 16.24 14.97
N ALA A 286 5.64 15.41 14.89
CA ALA A 286 5.42 14.31 15.83
C ALA A 286 6.39 13.13 15.62
N GLY A 287 7.19 13.09 14.56
CA GLY A 287 8.12 12.00 14.23
C GLY A 287 7.40 10.75 13.68
N ILE A 288 6.23 10.94 13.07
CA ILE A 288 5.48 9.86 12.40
C ILE A 288 6.01 9.71 10.98
N ASN A 289 6.26 8.47 10.58
CA ASN A 289 6.63 8.12 9.22
C ASN A 289 5.41 8.17 8.30
#